data_985190557fc50f03e22ef8427c091bef
#
_entry.id   985190557fc50f03e22ef8427c091bef
#
_cell.length_a   1.000
_cell.length_b   1.000
_cell.length_c   1.000
_cell.angle_alpha   90.00
_cell.angle_beta   90.00
_cell.angle_gamma   90.00
#
_symmetry.space_group_name_H-M   'P 1'
#
loop_
_entity.id
_entity.type
_entity.pdbx_description
1 polymer ?
#
loop_
_entity_poly.entity_id
_entity_poly.type
_entity_poly.pdbx_seq_one_letter_code
_entity_poly.pdbx_strand_id
1 'polypeptide(L)'
;VELCDWWRWRVLEGSRSSQILTMIKTAHCLIQLAPHLSRIGCGIHRLIHSTTVTWTQPSFPSAVWKLGSLNHVAIATPDLKKSTALYRDVLGAEVSDIQALPDHGVYTVFVKLDNAKLELLHPLGENSPIQNFLNKNKTGGIHHICIEVNDIKAAMKDLKEQNIRCLSNEPKIGAHGKPVVFLHPKDCDGVLVELEETKL
;
A
#
# COMPACT_ATOMS: atom_id res chain seq x y z
N VAL A 1 -5.75 24.37 9.12
CA VAL A 1 -5.60 24.97 7.78
C VAL A 1 -4.15 24.84 7.39
N GLU A 2 -3.73 23.66 6.89
CA GLU A 2 -2.43 23.44 6.22
C GLU A 2 -2.33 21.93 5.89
N LEU A 3 -3.12 21.48 4.95
CA LEU A 3 -3.12 20.09 4.47
C LEU A 3 -3.09 19.98 2.93
N CYS A 4 -2.70 21.07 2.23
CA CYS A 4 -2.73 21.10 0.77
C CYS A 4 -1.35 21.11 0.07
N ASP A 5 -0.24 21.00 0.79
CA ASP A 5 1.09 21.14 0.16
C ASP A 5 1.79 19.83 -0.26
N TRP A 6 1.15 18.68 -0.13
CA TRP A 6 1.75 17.38 -0.53
C TRP A 6 1.50 17.00 -2.00
N TRP A 7 0.58 17.71 -2.73
CA TRP A 7 0.28 17.49 -4.14
C TRP A 7 0.48 18.75 -4.97
N ARG A 8 1.70 19.31 -4.96
CA ARG A 8 2.06 20.35 -5.92
C ARG A 8 2.35 19.74 -7.29
N TRP A 9 1.31 19.21 -7.93
CA TRP A 9 1.33 19.09 -9.36
C TRP A 9 1.31 20.51 -9.92
N ARG A 10 2.40 20.90 -10.61
CA ARG A 10 2.36 22.09 -11.46
C ARG A 10 1.30 21.86 -12.52
N VAL A 11 0.08 22.30 -12.26
CA VAL A 11 -0.87 22.58 -13.33
C VAL A 11 -0.30 23.81 -14.05
N LEU A 12 0.25 23.60 -15.24
CA LEU A 12 0.51 24.69 -16.17
C LEU A 12 -0.85 25.37 -16.42
N GLU A 13 -1.00 26.59 -15.96
CA GLU A 13 -2.14 27.44 -16.26
C GLU A 13 -2.20 27.65 -17.77
N GLY A 14 -3.03 26.87 -18.42
CA GLY A 14 -3.46 27.07 -19.79
C GLY A 14 -4.98 27.13 -19.79
N SER A 15 -5.51 28.26 -20.20
CA SER A 15 -6.88 28.77 -20.15
C SER A 15 -7.97 27.90 -20.82
N ARG A 16 -8.23 26.67 -20.34
CA ARG A 16 -9.32 25.82 -20.87
C ARG A 16 -10.29 25.24 -19.84
N SER A 17 -10.08 25.42 -18.53
CA SER A 17 -10.94 24.82 -17.50
C SER A 17 -12.26 25.58 -17.28
N SER A 18 -12.34 26.84 -17.66
CA SER A 18 -13.54 27.66 -17.49
C SER A 18 -14.66 27.31 -18.47
N GLN A 19 -14.34 26.83 -19.68
CA GLN A 19 -15.35 26.49 -20.68
C GLN A 19 -16.00 25.13 -20.45
N ILE A 20 -15.31 24.17 -19.85
CA ILE A 20 -15.85 22.82 -19.59
C ILE A 20 -16.87 22.87 -18.45
N LEU A 21 -16.65 23.69 -17.42
CA LEU A 21 -17.59 23.83 -16.31
C LEU A 21 -18.90 24.54 -16.72
N THR A 22 -18.83 25.45 -17.68
CA THR A 22 -20.00 26.14 -18.23
C THR A 22 -20.84 25.22 -19.11
N MET A 23 -20.20 24.31 -19.87
CA MET A 23 -20.93 23.32 -20.70
C MET A 23 -21.67 22.27 -19.88
N ILE A 24 -21.15 21.87 -18.71
CA ILE A 24 -21.82 20.91 -17.82
C ILE A 24 -23.06 21.53 -17.17
N LYS A 25 -23.02 22.82 -16.82
CA LYS A 25 -24.17 23.52 -16.24
C LYS A 25 -25.29 23.76 -17.24
N THR A 26 -24.99 24.00 -18.53
CA THR A 26 -26.00 24.16 -19.59
C THR A 26 -26.66 22.83 -19.98
N ALA A 27 -25.93 21.71 -19.92
CA ALA A 27 -26.52 20.40 -20.17
C ALA A 27 -27.54 19.96 -19.10
N HIS A 28 -27.36 20.37 -17.84
CA HIS A 28 -28.29 20.04 -16.75
C HIS A 28 -29.61 20.84 -16.81
N CYS A 29 -29.59 22.03 -17.38
CA CYS A 29 -30.79 22.88 -17.48
C CYS A 29 -31.72 22.48 -18.66
N LEU A 30 -31.19 21.79 -19.69
CA LEU A 30 -31.97 21.36 -20.87
C LEU A 30 -32.70 20.02 -20.67
N ILE A 31 -32.41 19.26 -19.62
CA ILE A 31 -33.06 17.97 -19.36
C ILE A 31 -34.40 18.15 -18.62
N GLN A 32 -34.67 19.30 -18.04
CA GLN A 32 -35.91 19.52 -17.26
C GLN A 32 -37.07 20.15 -18.05
N LEU A 33 -36.95 20.46 -19.34
CA LEU A 33 -37.97 21.17 -20.10
C LEU A 33 -38.54 20.46 -21.33
N ALA A 34 -38.41 19.15 -21.46
CA ALA A 34 -39.01 18.47 -22.65
C ALA A 34 -39.76 17.18 -22.27
N PRO A 35 -41.06 17.25 -21.95
CA PRO A 35 -41.90 16.05 -21.90
C PRO A 35 -42.62 15.68 -23.19
N HIS A 36 -42.24 16.14 -24.36
CA HIS A 36 -42.86 15.70 -25.63
C HIS A 36 -41.91 15.82 -26.80
N LEU A 37 -41.12 14.79 -27.08
CA LEU A 37 -40.63 14.44 -28.43
C LEU A 37 -40.18 12.96 -28.41
N SER A 38 -41.17 12.08 -28.53
CA SER A 38 -40.95 10.69 -28.91
C SER A 38 -40.60 10.60 -30.38
N ARG A 39 -39.54 9.82 -30.68
CA ARG A 39 -39.12 9.37 -32.03
C ARG A 39 -38.21 10.31 -32.83
N ILE A 40 -36.94 10.33 -32.46
CA ILE A 40 -35.84 10.29 -33.45
C ILE A 40 -34.78 9.42 -32.82
N GLY A 41 -34.58 8.21 -33.35
CA GLY A 41 -33.51 7.31 -32.95
C GLY A 41 -32.17 7.84 -33.41
N CYS A 42 -31.50 8.58 -32.55
CA CYS A 42 -30.07 8.87 -32.70
C CYS A 42 -29.34 8.05 -31.67
N GLY A 43 -28.85 6.89 -32.09
CA GLY A 43 -28.01 6.02 -31.25
C GLY A 43 -26.70 6.72 -30.88
N ILE A 44 -26.70 7.46 -29.79
CA ILE A 44 -25.46 7.86 -29.14
C ILE A 44 -24.94 6.61 -28.43
N HIS A 45 -24.18 5.78 -29.16
CA HIS A 45 -23.33 4.79 -28.55
C HIS A 45 -22.31 5.53 -27.67
N ARG A 46 -22.63 5.64 -26.37
CA ARG A 46 -21.62 5.97 -25.37
C ARG A 46 -20.58 4.86 -25.41
N LEU A 47 -19.49 5.10 -26.13
CA LEU A 47 -18.27 4.31 -26.00
C LEU A 47 -17.75 4.49 -24.57
N ILE A 48 -18.28 3.67 -23.65
CA ILE A 48 -17.65 3.47 -22.35
C ILE A 48 -16.39 2.66 -22.67
N HIS A 49 -15.25 3.35 -22.77
CA HIS A 49 -13.97 2.68 -22.80
C HIS A 49 -13.76 2.07 -21.40
N SER A 50 -14.22 0.85 -21.22
CA SER A 50 -13.80 0.03 -20.11
C SER A 50 -12.34 -0.33 -20.36
N THR A 51 -11.42 0.33 -19.67
CA THR A 51 -10.02 -0.11 -19.62
C THR A 51 -9.97 -1.38 -18.79
N THR A 52 -10.09 -2.52 -19.44
CA THR A 52 -9.84 -3.80 -18.82
C THR A 52 -8.34 -3.92 -18.57
N VAL A 53 -7.93 -3.94 -17.31
CA VAL A 53 -6.56 -4.30 -16.93
C VAL A 53 -6.41 -5.79 -17.23
N THR A 54 -5.62 -6.12 -18.24
CA THR A 54 -5.26 -7.52 -18.53
C THR A 54 -4.04 -7.91 -17.72
N TRP A 55 -4.21 -8.88 -16.83
CA TRP A 55 -3.11 -9.46 -16.07
C TRP A 55 -2.44 -10.54 -16.93
N THR A 56 -1.20 -10.29 -17.37
CA THR A 56 -0.41 -11.29 -18.07
C THR A 56 0.31 -12.15 -17.03
N GLN A 57 0.16 -13.48 -17.13
CA GLN A 57 0.98 -14.38 -16.31
C GLN A 57 2.42 -14.32 -16.81
N PRO A 58 3.41 -14.20 -15.89
CA PRO A 58 4.80 -14.25 -16.28
C PRO A 58 5.13 -15.61 -16.88
N SER A 59 5.88 -15.63 -17.98
CA SER A 59 6.37 -16.84 -18.67
C SER A 59 7.63 -17.41 -17.99
N PHE A 60 7.68 -17.40 -16.65
CA PHE A 60 8.79 -18.05 -15.95
C PHE A 60 8.63 -19.56 -15.98
N PRO A 61 9.71 -20.33 -16.25
CA PRO A 61 9.68 -21.78 -16.05
C PRO A 61 9.33 -22.03 -14.58
N SER A 62 8.20 -22.68 -14.34
CA SER A 62 7.61 -23.10 -13.07
C SER A 62 8.35 -22.55 -11.84
N ALA A 63 7.99 -21.35 -11.41
CA ALA A 63 8.46 -20.89 -10.11
C ALA A 63 7.99 -21.91 -9.08
N VAL A 64 8.94 -22.54 -8.39
CA VAL A 64 8.69 -23.49 -7.30
C VAL A 64 7.93 -22.78 -6.18
N TRP A 65 8.05 -21.47 -6.12
CA TRP A 65 7.35 -20.59 -5.18
C TRP A 65 6.41 -19.63 -5.90
N LYS A 66 5.41 -19.12 -5.18
CA LYS A 66 4.43 -18.16 -5.70
C LYS A 66 4.33 -16.98 -4.76
N LEU A 67 4.26 -15.79 -5.36
CA LEU A 67 3.87 -14.59 -4.67
C LEU A 67 2.37 -14.67 -4.34
N GLY A 68 2.03 -14.43 -3.08
CA GLY A 68 0.67 -14.45 -2.55
C GLY A 68 0.07 -13.07 -2.37
N SER A 69 -0.69 -12.91 -1.29
CA SER A 69 -1.40 -11.68 -0.94
C SER A 69 -0.49 -10.66 -0.28
N LEU A 70 -0.91 -9.39 -0.29
CA LEU A 70 -0.38 -8.39 0.63
C LEU A 70 -0.80 -8.79 2.05
N ASN A 71 0.17 -9.08 2.92
CA ASN A 71 -0.09 -9.42 4.31
C ASN A 71 -0.34 -8.15 5.14
N HIS A 72 0.62 -7.20 5.08
CA HIS A 72 0.48 -5.92 5.78
C HIS A 72 1.32 -4.80 5.14
N VAL A 73 0.99 -3.58 5.55
CA VAL A 73 1.82 -2.39 5.34
C VAL A 73 2.27 -1.91 6.71
N ALA A 74 3.58 -1.87 6.94
CA ALA A 74 4.15 -1.39 8.19
C ALA A 74 4.38 0.12 8.15
N ILE A 75 3.93 0.80 9.20
CA ILE A 75 4.02 2.24 9.38
C ILE A 75 4.82 2.51 10.66
N ALA A 76 6.02 3.06 10.50
CA ALA A 76 6.79 3.52 11.64
C ALA A 76 6.22 4.85 12.16
N THR A 77 5.99 4.93 13.47
CA THR A 77 5.42 6.12 14.12
C THR A 77 6.25 6.57 15.31
N PRO A 78 6.45 7.89 15.49
CA PRO A 78 7.10 8.43 16.68
C PRO A 78 6.19 8.37 17.93
N ASP A 79 4.88 8.20 17.77
CA ASP A 79 3.89 8.13 18.84
C ASP A 79 2.85 7.05 18.55
N LEU A 80 3.09 5.86 19.11
CA LEU A 80 2.23 4.69 18.90
C LEU A 80 0.81 4.91 19.43
N LYS A 81 0.67 5.57 20.60
CA LYS A 81 -0.65 5.82 21.20
C LYS A 81 -1.50 6.74 20.34
N LYS A 82 -0.91 7.82 19.85
CA LYS A 82 -1.58 8.77 18.96
C LYS A 82 -1.99 8.09 17.65
N SER A 83 -1.11 7.29 17.05
CA SER A 83 -1.42 6.57 15.81
C SER A 83 -2.51 5.52 16.04
N THR A 84 -2.45 4.76 17.13
CA THR A 84 -3.49 3.79 17.48
C THR A 84 -4.84 4.46 17.68
N ALA A 85 -4.89 5.60 18.38
CA ALA A 85 -6.12 6.37 18.60
C ALA A 85 -6.72 6.88 17.28
N LEU A 86 -5.91 7.28 16.30
CA LEU A 86 -6.39 7.67 14.98
C LEU A 86 -7.19 6.53 14.33
N TYR A 87 -6.62 5.34 14.27
CA TYR A 87 -7.28 4.20 13.60
C TYR A 87 -8.50 3.71 14.39
N ARG A 88 -8.36 3.56 15.71
CA ARG A 88 -9.42 3.02 16.57
C ARG A 88 -10.55 4.03 16.81
N ASP A 89 -10.22 5.24 17.26
CA ASP A 89 -11.20 6.17 17.81
C ASP A 89 -11.76 7.13 16.75
N VAL A 90 -10.98 7.43 15.70
CA VAL A 90 -11.40 8.34 14.62
C VAL A 90 -11.89 7.56 13.39
N LEU A 91 -11.15 6.53 12.98
CA LEU A 91 -11.50 5.75 11.78
C LEU A 91 -12.36 4.51 12.10
N GLY A 92 -12.57 4.17 13.37
CA GLY A 92 -13.43 3.07 13.80
C GLY A 92 -12.89 1.67 13.46
N ALA A 93 -11.57 1.54 13.26
CA ALA A 93 -10.97 0.26 12.93
C ALA A 93 -10.80 -0.63 14.15
N GLU A 94 -10.86 -1.95 13.93
CA GLU A 94 -10.47 -2.96 14.92
C GLU A 94 -8.94 -2.95 15.04
N VAL A 95 -8.42 -2.75 16.28
CA VAL A 95 -6.98 -2.70 16.54
C VAL A 95 -6.61 -3.68 17.64
N SER A 96 -5.41 -4.26 17.54
CA SER A 96 -4.86 -5.13 18.58
C SER A 96 -4.38 -4.33 19.80
N ASP A 97 -4.11 -5.04 20.91
CA ASP A 97 -3.31 -4.52 22.00
C ASP A 97 -1.88 -4.23 21.54
N ILE A 98 -1.19 -3.36 22.29
CA ILE A 98 0.23 -3.10 22.08
C ILE A 98 1.03 -4.35 22.47
N GLN A 99 1.85 -4.83 21.54
CA GLN A 99 2.76 -5.95 21.76
C GLN A 99 4.19 -5.44 21.77
N ALA A 100 4.96 -5.85 22.79
CA ALA A 100 6.40 -5.62 22.83
C ALA A 100 7.09 -6.81 22.16
N LEU A 101 7.95 -6.53 21.19
CA LEU A 101 8.77 -7.53 20.49
C LEU A 101 10.26 -7.22 20.71
N PRO A 102 10.83 -7.62 21.87
CA PRO A 102 12.21 -7.28 22.23
C PRO A 102 13.23 -7.79 21.21
N ASP A 103 13.04 -9.00 20.69
CA ASP A 103 13.92 -9.61 19.69
C ASP A 103 13.95 -8.84 18.37
N HIS A 104 12.89 -8.06 18.08
CA HIS A 104 12.79 -7.19 16.92
C HIS A 104 13.06 -5.71 17.24
N GLY A 105 13.19 -5.36 18.52
CA GLY A 105 13.45 -3.99 18.99
C GLY A 105 12.30 -3.02 18.68
N VAL A 106 11.05 -3.50 18.70
CA VAL A 106 9.86 -2.69 18.38
C VAL A 106 8.68 -3.00 19.29
N TYR A 107 7.84 -1.98 19.51
CA TYR A 107 6.43 -2.17 19.87
C TYR A 107 5.61 -2.21 18.60
N THR A 108 4.61 -3.09 18.54
CA THR A 108 3.70 -3.17 17.41
C THR A 108 2.23 -3.15 17.82
N VAL A 109 1.38 -2.61 16.94
CA VAL A 109 -0.08 -2.69 17.00
C VAL A 109 -0.56 -3.03 15.60
N PHE A 110 -1.46 -4.00 15.50
CA PHE A 110 -2.08 -4.35 14.22
C PHE A 110 -3.45 -3.67 14.08
N VAL A 111 -3.68 -3.08 12.92
CA VAL A 111 -4.97 -2.53 12.50
C VAL A 111 -5.54 -3.48 11.46
N LYS A 112 -6.72 -4.02 11.70
CA LYS A 112 -7.39 -4.95 10.80
C LYS A 112 -8.08 -4.20 9.66
N LEU A 113 -7.84 -4.65 8.43
CA LEU A 113 -8.56 -4.28 7.24
C LEU A 113 -9.20 -5.54 6.64
N ASP A 114 -10.15 -5.37 5.71
CA ASP A 114 -10.84 -6.51 5.09
C ASP A 114 -9.92 -7.42 4.29
N ASN A 115 -8.89 -6.86 3.65
CA ASN A 115 -8.01 -7.56 2.71
C ASN A 115 -6.54 -7.60 3.12
N ALA A 116 -6.14 -6.89 4.17
CA ALA A 116 -4.77 -6.80 4.65
C ALA A 116 -4.76 -6.29 6.10
N LYS A 117 -3.58 -5.95 6.63
CA LYS A 117 -3.41 -5.29 7.93
C LYS A 117 -2.52 -4.06 7.76
N LEU A 118 -2.64 -3.09 8.66
CA LEU A 118 -1.54 -2.17 8.92
C LEU A 118 -0.82 -2.62 10.19
N GLU A 119 0.49 -2.48 10.19
CA GLU A 119 1.34 -2.72 11.35
C GLU A 119 1.93 -1.39 11.79
N LEU A 120 1.52 -0.88 12.95
CA LEU A 120 2.07 0.33 13.54
C LEU A 120 3.31 -0.05 14.35
N LEU A 121 4.46 0.51 14.00
CA LEU A 121 5.74 0.21 14.62
C LEU A 121 6.26 1.41 15.41
N HIS A 122 6.73 1.17 16.64
CA HIS A 122 7.41 2.16 17.47
C HIS A 122 8.69 1.56 18.05
N PRO A 123 9.80 2.33 18.17
CA PRO A 123 11.04 1.81 18.70
C PRO A 123 10.91 1.23 20.10
N LEU A 124 11.53 0.08 20.34
CA LEU A 124 11.73 -0.52 21.64
C LEU A 124 13.23 -0.59 21.95
N GLY A 125 13.66 0.18 22.94
CA GLY A 125 15.07 0.28 23.33
C GLY A 125 15.90 1.19 22.43
N GLU A 126 17.15 1.39 22.82
CA GLU A 126 18.06 2.35 22.17
C GLU A 126 18.56 1.90 20.77
N ASN A 127 18.61 0.58 20.57
CA ASN A 127 19.14 -0.03 19.34
C ASN A 127 18.04 -0.51 18.37
N SER A 128 16.87 0.12 18.41
CA SER A 128 15.78 -0.26 17.53
C SER A 128 16.15 -0.10 16.05
N PRO A 129 15.87 -1.11 15.21
CA PRO A 129 16.20 -1.05 13.77
C PRO A 129 15.44 0.06 13.03
N ILE A 130 14.28 0.48 13.54
CA ILE A 130 13.48 1.56 12.91
C ILE A 130 13.86 2.95 13.41
N GLN A 131 14.75 3.09 14.39
CA GLN A 131 15.14 4.40 14.91
C GLN A 131 15.77 5.30 13.85
N ASN A 132 16.63 4.73 13.01
CA ASN A 132 17.25 5.48 11.90
C ASN A 132 16.24 5.95 10.85
N PHE A 133 15.18 5.19 10.63
CA PHE A 133 14.07 5.60 9.76
C PHE A 133 13.35 6.81 10.34
N LEU A 134 12.98 6.76 11.63
CA LEU A 134 12.30 7.87 12.31
C LEU A 134 13.20 9.11 12.48
N ASN A 135 14.52 8.92 12.59
CA ASN A 135 15.45 10.06 12.62
C ASN A 135 15.42 10.87 11.31
N LYS A 136 15.18 10.21 10.19
CA LYS A 136 15.02 10.84 8.86
C LYS A 136 13.58 11.28 8.60
N ASN A 137 12.60 10.55 9.12
CA ASN A 137 11.17 10.77 8.91
C ASN A 137 10.51 11.10 10.25
N LYS A 138 10.67 12.33 10.72
CA LYS A 138 10.23 12.77 12.07
C LYS A 138 8.74 12.61 12.34
N THR A 139 7.91 12.65 11.33
CA THR A 139 6.46 12.45 11.42
C THR A 139 6.03 11.00 11.28
N GLY A 140 6.98 10.07 11.09
CA GLY A 140 6.69 8.68 10.72
C GLY A 140 6.51 8.50 9.21
N GLY A 141 6.07 7.32 8.80
CA GLY A 141 5.82 6.98 7.40
C GLY A 141 5.79 5.48 7.16
N ILE A 142 5.49 5.08 5.93
CA ILE A 142 5.54 3.67 5.51
C ILE A 142 6.98 3.19 5.62
N HIS A 143 7.19 2.12 6.41
CA HIS A 143 8.50 1.51 6.62
C HIS A 143 8.75 0.36 5.64
N HIS A 144 7.80 -0.56 5.51
CA HIS A 144 7.87 -1.68 4.56
C HIS A 144 6.48 -2.18 4.15
N ILE A 145 6.47 -3.01 3.13
CA ILE A 145 5.32 -3.83 2.76
C ILE A 145 5.69 -5.29 2.97
N CYS A 146 4.74 -6.10 3.44
CA CYS A 146 4.92 -7.53 3.60
C CYS A 146 4.02 -8.28 2.62
N ILE A 147 4.62 -9.17 1.84
CA ILE A 147 3.93 -9.99 0.85
C ILE A 147 4.12 -11.47 1.21
N GLU A 148 3.05 -12.23 1.12
CA GLU A 148 3.05 -13.65 1.40
C GLU A 148 3.73 -14.46 0.29
N VAL A 149 4.44 -15.52 0.68
CA VAL A 149 5.00 -16.53 -0.24
C VAL A 149 4.74 -17.93 0.30
N ASN A 150 4.61 -18.89 -0.58
CA ASN A 150 4.36 -20.27 -0.17
C ASN A 150 5.64 -21.04 0.21
N ASP A 151 6.81 -20.64 -0.28
CA ASP A 151 8.13 -21.25 0.01
C ASP A 151 9.21 -20.17 0.02
N ILE A 152 9.58 -19.73 1.22
CA ILE A 152 10.54 -18.64 1.41
C ILE A 152 11.96 -19.03 1.00
N LYS A 153 12.35 -20.30 1.17
CA LYS A 153 13.70 -20.74 0.81
C LYS A 153 13.87 -20.81 -0.70
N ALA A 154 12.86 -21.32 -1.41
CA ALA A 154 12.84 -21.30 -2.87
C ALA A 154 12.85 -19.86 -3.39
N ALA A 155 12.05 -18.96 -2.77
CA ALA A 155 12.04 -17.54 -3.12
C ALA A 155 13.42 -16.91 -2.96
N MET A 156 14.08 -17.10 -1.80
CA MET A 156 15.42 -16.55 -1.55
C MET A 156 16.46 -17.04 -2.55
N LYS A 157 16.38 -18.33 -2.95
CA LYS A 157 17.29 -18.91 -3.94
C LYS A 157 17.11 -18.23 -5.30
N ASP A 158 15.89 -18.16 -5.80
CA ASP A 158 15.59 -17.57 -7.10
C ASP A 158 15.91 -16.07 -7.13
N LEU A 159 15.59 -15.34 -6.06
CA LEU A 159 15.92 -13.90 -5.94
C LEU A 159 17.44 -13.68 -5.99
N LYS A 160 18.22 -14.54 -5.35
CA LYS A 160 19.69 -14.46 -5.40
C LYS A 160 20.21 -14.69 -6.81
N GLU A 161 19.63 -15.66 -7.55
CA GLU A 161 19.99 -15.93 -8.96
C GLU A 161 19.66 -14.74 -9.87
N GLN A 162 18.63 -13.93 -9.50
CA GLN A 162 18.26 -12.69 -10.19
C GLN A 162 18.99 -11.45 -9.68
N ASN A 163 20.02 -11.61 -8.82
CA ASN A 163 20.78 -10.53 -8.20
C ASN A 163 19.96 -9.59 -7.29
N ILE A 164 18.83 -10.06 -6.77
CA ILE A 164 18.05 -9.36 -5.75
C ILE A 164 18.59 -9.73 -4.36
N ARG A 165 19.03 -8.73 -3.61
CA ARG A 165 19.67 -8.94 -2.32
C ARG A 165 18.65 -9.15 -1.20
N CYS A 166 18.79 -10.25 -0.49
CA CYS A 166 18.16 -10.44 0.81
C CYS A 166 19.04 -9.80 1.91
N LEU A 167 18.40 -9.18 2.92
CA LEU A 167 19.13 -8.58 4.06
C LEU A 167 19.64 -9.61 5.08
N SER A 168 19.26 -10.88 4.93
CA SER A 168 19.79 -12.01 5.70
C SER A 168 20.01 -13.20 4.80
N ASN A 169 20.97 -14.06 5.15
CA ASN A 169 21.28 -15.28 4.39
C ASN A 169 20.27 -16.42 4.63
N GLU A 170 19.54 -16.35 5.75
CA GLU A 170 18.51 -17.30 6.15
C GLU A 170 17.25 -16.56 6.58
N PRO A 171 16.07 -17.20 6.46
CA PRO A 171 14.85 -16.63 7.01
C PRO A 171 14.97 -16.43 8.52
N LYS A 172 14.39 -15.36 9.03
CA LYS A 172 14.21 -15.10 10.47
C LYS A 172 12.77 -15.35 10.85
N ILE A 173 12.49 -15.51 12.14
CA ILE A 173 11.11 -15.58 12.62
C ILE A 173 10.60 -14.15 12.79
N GLY A 174 9.52 -13.79 12.10
CA GLY A 174 8.87 -12.49 12.16
C GLY A 174 7.89 -12.34 13.31
N ALA A 175 7.23 -11.19 13.39
CA ALA A 175 6.26 -10.85 14.45
C ALA A 175 5.08 -11.84 14.57
N HIS A 176 4.71 -12.50 13.48
CA HIS A 176 3.64 -13.51 13.45
C HIS A 176 4.14 -14.94 13.74
N GLY A 177 5.39 -15.13 14.16
CA GLY A 177 5.98 -16.45 14.39
C GLY A 177 6.26 -17.27 13.13
N LYS A 178 6.25 -16.61 11.96
CA LYS A 178 6.48 -17.23 10.65
C LYS A 178 7.85 -16.84 10.09
N PRO A 179 8.43 -17.67 9.19
CA PRO A 179 9.65 -17.31 8.51
C PRO A 179 9.48 -16.06 7.65
N VAL A 180 10.40 -15.10 7.78
CA VAL A 180 10.42 -13.86 7.00
C VAL A 180 11.81 -13.56 6.47
N VAL A 181 11.89 -12.83 5.37
CA VAL A 181 13.11 -12.25 4.84
C VAL A 181 12.82 -10.86 4.26
N PHE A 182 13.75 -9.92 4.48
CA PHE A 182 13.66 -8.60 3.88
C PHE A 182 14.54 -8.50 2.63
N LEU A 183 13.99 -7.90 1.58
CA LEU A 183 14.71 -7.57 0.35
C LEU A 183 15.28 -6.16 0.43
N HIS A 184 16.47 -5.96 -0.15
CA HIS A 184 17.15 -4.68 -0.09
C HIS A 184 16.42 -3.61 -0.92
N PRO A 185 16.09 -2.42 -0.37
CA PRO A 185 15.28 -1.39 -1.05
C PRO A 185 15.85 -0.94 -2.39
N LYS A 186 17.18 -0.95 -2.57
CA LYS A 186 17.80 -0.56 -3.84
C LYS A 186 17.45 -1.49 -5.01
N ASP A 187 17.01 -2.70 -4.72
CA ASP A 187 16.65 -3.70 -5.72
C ASP A 187 15.12 -3.80 -5.88
N CYS A 188 14.37 -3.00 -5.10
CA CYS A 188 12.91 -2.97 -5.04
C CYS A 188 12.39 -1.53 -5.13
N ASP A 189 12.90 -0.74 -6.05
CA ASP A 189 12.46 0.64 -6.36
C ASP A 189 12.42 1.58 -5.14
N GLY A 190 13.31 1.38 -4.18
CA GLY A 190 13.37 2.16 -2.94
C GLY A 190 12.43 1.67 -1.83
N VAL A 191 11.64 0.63 -2.07
CA VAL A 191 10.73 0.02 -1.09
C VAL A 191 11.43 -1.09 -0.33
N LEU A 192 11.37 -1.08 0.99
CA LEU A 192 11.73 -2.24 1.82
C LEU A 192 10.60 -3.26 1.69
N VAL A 193 10.90 -4.43 1.14
CA VAL A 193 9.93 -5.51 0.95
C VAL A 193 10.25 -6.64 1.90
N GLU A 194 9.25 -7.07 2.66
CA GLU A 194 9.29 -8.28 3.47
C GLU A 194 8.56 -9.40 2.74
N LEU A 195 9.13 -10.59 2.73
CA LEU A 195 8.43 -11.81 2.35
C LEU A 195 8.16 -12.64 3.59
N GLU A 196 6.91 -13.06 3.80
CA GLU A 196 6.49 -13.93 4.91
C GLU A 196 5.99 -15.27 4.34
N GLU A 197 6.51 -16.38 4.88
CA GLU A 197 6.04 -17.70 4.46
C GLU A 197 4.65 -17.99 5.02
N THR A 198 3.71 -18.28 4.12
CA THR A 198 2.42 -18.85 4.49
C THR A 198 2.45 -20.34 4.24
N LYS A 199 2.31 -21.15 5.29
CA LYS A 199 2.05 -22.58 5.09
C LYS A 199 0.66 -22.70 4.47
N LEU A 200 0.61 -23.30 3.32
CA LEU A 200 -0.61 -23.82 2.71
C LEU A 200 -1.21 -24.93 3.59
#